data_e51d8b4bbf044efae2b7e7ce7babd9c3
#
_entry.id   e51d8b4bbf044efae2b7e7ce7babd9c3
#
_cell.length_a   1.000
_cell.length_b   1.000
_cell.length_c   1.000
_cell.angle_alpha   90.00
_cell.angle_beta   90.00
_cell.angle_gamma   90.00
#
_symmetry.space_group_name_H-M   'P 1'
#
loop_
_entity.id
_entity.type
_entity.pdbx_description
1 polymer ?
#
loop_
_entity_poly.entity_id
_entity_poly.type
_entity_poly.pdbx_seq_one_letter_code
_entity_poly.pdbx_strand_id
1 'polypeptide(L)'
;MPEIVPPGQGHLLTARGNVMAFKAVAEQTAGDFSLMERTVPPGARTPPPHRHVTCSEAFFVLEGTVTFRLDDAELAGGAGDFLLVPRGAAHTFGNGGETPARLLVLHAPAMDAYFEELHKLWSSDQPPSREAERELMSRYGMEPA
;
A
#
# COMPACT_ATOMS: atom_id res chain seq x y z
N MET A 1 25.90 -2.06 5.78
CA MET A 1 26.40 -2.34 4.41
C MET A 1 25.42 -1.77 3.41
N PRO A 2 25.86 -0.93 2.50
CA PRO A 2 24.99 -0.51 1.41
C PRO A 2 24.73 -1.70 0.48
N GLU A 3 23.50 -1.85 0.05
CA GLU A 3 23.13 -2.88 -0.90
C GLU A 3 22.08 -2.38 -1.87
N ILE A 4 22.08 -2.97 -3.05
CA ILE A 4 21.06 -2.71 -4.05
C ILE A 4 19.98 -3.77 -3.88
N VAL A 5 18.73 -3.35 -3.75
CA VAL A 5 17.58 -4.26 -3.63
C VAL A 5 16.91 -4.36 -5.00
N PRO A 6 17.07 -5.48 -5.72
CA PRO A 6 16.53 -5.64 -7.06
C PRO A 6 15.00 -5.66 -7.09
N PRO A 7 14.39 -5.53 -8.31
CA PRO A 7 12.95 -5.64 -8.45
C PRO A 7 12.40 -6.95 -7.85
N GLY A 8 11.28 -6.86 -7.17
CA GLY A 8 10.60 -8.00 -6.55
C GLY A 8 11.26 -8.54 -5.28
N GLN A 9 12.41 -8.01 -4.89
CA GLN A 9 13.15 -8.44 -3.71
C GLN A 9 13.01 -7.46 -2.56
N GLY A 10 13.41 -7.90 -1.38
CA GLY A 10 13.30 -7.15 -0.13
C GLY A 10 12.62 -8.00 0.93
N HIS A 11 12.05 -7.37 1.95
CA HIS A 11 11.26 -8.06 2.96
C HIS A 11 9.84 -8.28 2.42
N LEU A 12 9.48 -9.56 2.19
CA LEU A 12 8.22 -9.93 1.53
C LEU A 12 7.09 -10.14 2.51
N LEU A 13 5.99 -9.44 2.29
CA LEU A 13 4.72 -9.63 2.99
C LEU A 13 3.60 -9.78 1.96
N THR A 14 2.51 -10.44 2.35
CA THR A 14 1.32 -10.59 1.51
C THR A 14 0.07 -10.18 2.27
N ALA A 15 -0.86 -9.54 1.60
CA ALA A 15 -2.19 -9.23 2.13
C ALA A 15 -3.13 -8.89 0.98
N ARG A 16 -4.41 -9.19 1.11
CA ARG A 16 -5.45 -8.89 0.12
C ARG A 16 -5.11 -9.40 -1.30
N GLY A 17 -4.35 -10.50 -1.41
CA GLY A 17 -3.87 -11.00 -2.69
C GLY A 17 -2.71 -10.21 -3.29
N ASN A 18 -2.20 -9.21 -2.61
CA ASN A 18 -1.07 -8.40 -3.05
C ASN A 18 0.23 -8.94 -2.47
N VAL A 19 1.32 -8.79 -3.22
CA VAL A 19 2.69 -9.02 -2.72
C VAL A 19 3.34 -7.67 -2.47
N MET A 20 3.92 -7.50 -1.29
CA MET A 20 4.61 -6.28 -0.86
C MET A 20 6.06 -6.60 -0.57
N ALA A 21 6.98 -6.05 -1.36
CA ALA A 21 8.42 -6.21 -1.18
C ALA A 21 8.98 -4.90 -0.62
N PHE A 22 9.25 -4.89 0.70
CA PHE A 22 9.76 -3.69 1.36
C PHE A 22 11.22 -3.46 1.00
N LYS A 23 11.50 -2.30 0.42
CA LYS A 23 12.84 -1.84 0.03
C LYS A 23 13.52 -1.10 1.18
N ALA A 24 12.73 -0.40 2.01
CA ALA A 24 13.21 0.32 3.18
C ALA A 24 12.13 0.27 4.27
N VAL A 25 12.57 0.07 5.51
CA VAL A 25 11.69 0.00 6.68
C VAL A 25 12.13 0.99 7.75
N ALA A 26 11.28 1.21 8.75
CA ALA A 26 11.51 2.20 9.80
C ALA A 26 12.86 2.05 10.50
N GLU A 27 13.30 0.83 10.78
CA GLU A 27 14.57 0.56 11.43
C GLU A 27 15.75 1.13 10.63
N GLN A 28 15.67 1.07 9.29
CA GLN A 28 16.73 1.55 8.40
C GLN A 28 16.71 3.06 8.19
N THR A 29 15.55 3.69 8.36
CA THR A 29 15.35 5.12 8.04
C THR A 29 15.13 5.99 9.27
N ALA A 30 15.36 5.45 10.47
CA ALA A 30 15.04 6.11 11.74
C ALA A 30 13.56 6.58 11.80
N GLY A 31 12.67 5.83 11.18
CA GLY A 31 11.25 6.12 11.17
C GLY A 31 10.81 7.14 10.12
N ASP A 32 11.73 7.69 9.34
CA ASP A 32 11.42 8.77 8.39
C ASP A 32 10.48 8.31 7.27
N PHE A 33 10.67 7.12 6.74
CA PHE A 33 9.81 6.56 5.70
C PHE A 33 9.93 5.06 5.61
N SER A 34 8.95 4.44 4.99
CA SER A 34 9.02 3.08 4.48
C SER A 34 8.66 3.09 2.99
N LEU A 35 9.26 2.18 2.23
CA LEU A 35 9.04 2.08 0.79
C LEU A 35 8.86 0.61 0.41
N MET A 36 7.76 0.32 -0.29
CA MET A 36 7.51 -1.01 -0.81
C MET A 36 7.27 -1.00 -2.32
N GLU A 37 7.66 -2.09 -2.96
CA GLU A 37 7.19 -2.44 -4.29
C GLU A 37 5.98 -3.34 -4.09
N ARG A 38 4.84 -2.95 -4.63
CA ARG A 38 3.59 -3.69 -4.47
C ARG A 38 3.14 -4.25 -5.80
N THR A 39 2.84 -5.54 -5.81
CA THR A 39 2.28 -6.22 -6.98
C THR A 39 0.81 -6.51 -6.70
N VAL A 40 -0.06 -5.99 -7.55
CA VAL A 40 -1.51 -6.07 -7.41
C VAL A 40 -2.06 -6.89 -8.56
N PRO A 41 -2.45 -8.15 -8.33
CA PRO A 41 -3.09 -8.96 -9.38
C PRO A 41 -4.44 -8.37 -9.80
N PRO A 42 -4.91 -8.68 -11.02
CA PRO A 42 -6.26 -8.32 -11.40
C PRO A 42 -7.28 -8.91 -10.41
N GLY A 43 -8.26 -8.10 -10.01
CA GLY A 43 -9.30 -8.54 -9.11
C GLY A 43 -8.90 -8.72 -7.66
N ALA A 44 -7.68 -8.36 -7.27
CA ALA A 44 -7.28 -8.37 -5.87
C ALA A 44 -8.16 -7.43 -5.05
N ARG A 45 -8.43 -7.83 -3.80
CA ARG A 45 -9.29 -7.02 -2.91
C ARG A 45 -8.60 -5.69 -2.60
N THR A 46 -9.32 -4.60 -2.81
CA THR A 46 -8.82 -3.25 -2.52
C THR A 46 -8.83 -2.97 -1.02
N PRO A 47 -7.96 -2.08 -0.51
CA PRO A 47 -8.10 -1.60 0.86
C PRO A 47 -9.44 -0.87 1.02
N PRO A 48 -10.05 -0.90 2.24
CA PRO A 48 -11.21 -0.06 2.50
C PRO A 48 -10.84 1.41 2.28
N PRO A 49 -11.74 2.23 1.73
CA PRO A 49 -11.46 3.67 1.61
C PRO A 49 -11.11 4.26 2.97
N HIS A 50 -10.04 5.04 3.01
CA HIS A 50 -9.49 5.56 4.26
C HIS A 50 -8.71 6.86 4.03
N ARG A 51 -8.38 7.54 5.12
CA ARG A 51 -7.47 8.68 5.10
C ARG A 51 -6.40 8.50 6.16
N HIS A 52 -5.17 8.89 5.82
CA HIS A 52 -4.07 8.91 6.76
C HIS A 52 -4.05 10.29 7.45
N VAL A 53 -4.11 10.30 8.79
CA VAL A 53 -4.11 11.56 9.53
C VAL A 53 -2.70 12.00 9.96
N THR A 54 -1.74 11.07 9.99
CA THR A 54 -0.38 11.33 10.47
C THR A 54 0.71 11.03 9.45
N CYS A 55 0.35 10.65 8.23
CA CYS A 55 1.28 10.13 7.24
C CYS A 55 0.95 10.68 5.85
N SER A 56 1.98 10.97 5.08
CA SER A 56 1.84 11.21 3.65
C SER A 56 2.08 9.91 2.90
N GLU A 57 1.38 9.71 1.79
CA GLU A 57 1.53 8.52 0.96
C GLU A 57 1.78 8.94 -0.48
N ALA A 58 2.68 8.25 -1.15
CA ALA A 58 2.99 8.51 -2.55
C ALA A 58 3.04 7.20 -3.33
N PHE A 59 2.52 7.23 -4.55
CA PHE A 59 2.50 6.10 -5.46
C PHE A 59 3.25 6.43 -6.74
N PHE A 60 4.07 5.50 -7.20
CA PHE A 60 4.73 5.59 -8.51
C PHE A 60 4.46 4.28 -9.25
N VAL A 61 3.75 4.35 -10.37
CA VAL A 61 3.40 3.14 -11.14
C VAL A 61 4.59 2.71 -11.98
N LEU A 62 4.99 1.44 -11.81
CA LEU A 62 6.10 0.84 -12.55
C LEU A 62 5.62 0.08 -13.77
N GLU A 63 4.47 -0.61 -13.66
CA GLU A 63 3.97 -1.50 -14.70
C GLU A 63 2.46 -1.68 -14.55
N GLY A 64 1.77 -1.83 -15.67
CA GLY A 64 0.31 -2.01 -15.67
C GLY A 64 -0.45 -0.73 -15.45
N THR A 65 -1.72 -0.86 -15.06
CA THR A 65 -2.60 0.27 -14.79
C THR A 65 -3.21 0.12 -13.40
N VAL A 66 -3.15 1.19 -12.62
CA VAL A 66 -3.73 1.25 -11.29
C VAL A 66 -4.88 2.26 -11.31
N THR A 67 -6.03 1.86 -10.78
CA THR A 67 -7.15 2.77 -10.59
C THR A 67 -7.09 3.32 -9.17
N PHE A 68 -6.98 4.64 -9.07
CA PHE A 68 -6.98 5.35 -7.79
C PHE A 68 -8.29 6.06 -7.60
N ARG A 69 -8.78 6.04 -6.38
CA ARG A 69 -9.88 6.90 -5.96
C ARG A 69 -9.33 7.87 -4.94
N LEU A 70 -9.39 9.16 -5.26
CA LEU A 70 -8.90 10.23 -4.39
C LEU A 70 -10.03 11.23 -4.18
N ASP A 71 -10.54 11.33 -2.95
CA ASP A 71 -11.77 12.02 -2.62
C ASP A 71 -12.91 11.54 -3.56
N ASP A 72 -13.49 12.42 -4.38
CA ASP A 72 -14.56 12.05 -5.31
C ASP A 72 -14.06 11.75 -6.73
N ALA A 73 -12.76 11.85 -6.96
CA ALA A 73 -12.16 11.62 -8.28
C ALA A 73 -11.71 10.17 -8.45
N GLU A 74 -11.96 9.62 -9.63
CA GLU A 74 -11.39 8.36 -10.05
C GLU A 74 -10.32 8.62 -11.09
N LEU A 75 -9.11 8.13 -10.86
CA LEU A 75 -7.94 8.40 -11.68
C LEU A 75 -7.31 7.08 -12.10
N ALA A 76 -6.86 7.00 -13.35
CA ALA A 76 -6.12 5.85 -13.86
C ALA A 76 -4.65 6.22 -14.03
N GLY A 77 -3.75 5.48 -13.40
CA GLY A 77 -2.32 5.68 -13.53
C GLY A 77 -1.66 4.53 -14.27
N GLY A 78 -0.81 4.87 -15.24
CA GLY A 78 0.01 3.92 -15.99
C GLY A 78 1.48 4.05 -15.65
N ALA A 79 2.33 3.22 -16.27
CA ALA A 79 3.77 3.21 -16.01
C ALA A 79 4.40 4.61 -16.12
N GLY A 80 5.12 5.00 -15.08
CA GLY A 80 5.75 6.32 -14.98
C GLY A 80 4.89 7.39 -14.32
N ASP A 81 3.62 7.13 -14.03
CA ASP A 81 2.76 8.10 -13.37
C ASP A 81 3.01 8.14 -11.87
N PHE A 82 2.88 9.32 -11.29
CA PHE A 82 3.06 9.58 -9.88
C PHE A 82 1.80 10.20 -9.28
N LEU A 83 1.39 9.71 -8.11
CA LEU A 83 0.29 10.28 -7.34
C LEU A 83 0.72 10.54 -5.90
N LEU A 84 0.56 11.78 -5.46
CA LEU A 84 0.73 12.14 -4.05
C LEU A 84 -0.64 12.15 -3.39
N VAL A 85 -0.76 11.43 -2.27
CA VAL A 85 -1.93 11.48 -1.40
C VAL A 85 -1.56 12.28 -0.17
N PRO A 86 -2.01 13.53 -0.06
CA PRO A 86 -1.70 14.34 1.12
C PRO A 86 -2.44 13.81 2.35
N ARG A 87 -1.94 14.16 3.53
CA ARG A 87 -2.60 13.81 4.79
C ARG A 87 -4.05 14.28 4.77
N GLY A 88 -4.95 13.41 5.21
CA GLY A 88 -6.38 13.72 5.30
C GLY A 88 -7.19 13.46 4.04
N ALA A 89 -6.57 13.19 2.90
CA ALA A 89 -7.29 12.90 1.67
C ALA A 89 -7.83 11.46 1.69
N ALA A 90 -9.12 11.30 1.45
CA ALA A 90 -9.76 10.00 1.38
C ALA A 90 -9.34 9.27 0.10
N HIS A 91 -8.91 8.02 0.21
CA HIS A 91 -8.42 7.29 -0.95
C HIS A 91 -8.53 5.78 -0.82
N THR A 92 -8.50 5.13 -1.96
CA THR A 92 -8.25 3.70 -2.13
C THR A 92 -7.71 3.47 -3.55
N PHE A 93 -7.28 2.26 -3.83
CA PHE A 93 -6.77 1.90 -5.14
C PHE A 93 -7.02 0.43 -5.44
N GLY A 94 -6.90 0.06 -6.70
CA GLY A 94 -7.05 -1.32 -7.12
C GLY A 94 -6.57 -1.52 -8.55
N ASN A 95 -6.72 -2.74 -9.03
CA ASN A 95 -6.37 -3.12 -10.40
C ASN A 95 -7.63 -3.64 -11.11
N GLY A 96 -8.24 -2.77 -11.89
CA GLY A 96 -9.39 -3.12 -12.73
C GLY A 96 -9.01 -3.66 -14.10
N GLY A 97 -7.71 -3.77 -14.40
CA GLY A 97 -7.21 -4.31 -15.66
C GLY A 97 -7.16 -5.83 -15.69
N GLU A 98 -6.55 -6.37 -16.74
CA GLU A 98 -6.44 -7.82 -16.96
C GLU A 98 -5.06 -8.38 -16.67
N THR A 99 -4.07 -7.51 -16.44
CA THR A 99 -2.69 -7.88 -16.14
C THR A 99 -2.28 -7.37 -14.76
N PRO A 100 -1.31 -8.01 -14.11
CA PRO A 100 -0.80 -7.49 -12.83
C PRO A 100 -0.27 -6.07 -12.97
N ALA A 101 -0.44 -5.27 -11.92
CA ALA A 101 0.14 -3.94 -11.82
C ALA A 101 1.25 -3.96 -10.75
N ARG A 102 2.31 -3.19 -10.99
CA ARG A 102 3.39 -3.01 -10.04
C ARG A 102 3.58 -1.52 -9.76
N LEU A 103 3.72 -1.18 -8.51
CA LEU A 103 3.90 0.21 -8.09
C LEU A 103 4.80 0.31 -6.87
N LEU A 104 5.46 1.44 -6.73
CA LEU A 104 6.14 1.82 -5.49
C LEU A 104 5.15 2.57 -4.62
N VAL A 105 5.16 2.26 -3.33
CA VAL A 105 4.34 2.94 -2.32
C VAL A 105 5.25 3.43 -1.21
N LEU A 106 5.27 4.73 -1.00
CA LEU A 106 6.06 5.37 0.05
C LEU A 106 5.13 5.91 1.14
N HIS A 107 5.47 5.64 2.38
CA HIS A 107 4.80 6.24 3.55
C HIS A 107 5.82 7.03 4.37
N ALA A 108 5.50 8.25 4.69
CA ALA A 108 6.34 9.11 5.53
C ALA A 108 5.47 9.83 6.58
N PRO A 109 5.66 9.54 7.88
CA PRO A 109 6.57 8.55 8.49
C PRO A 109 6.32 7.10 8.06
N ALA A 110 7.27 6.22 8.40
CA ALA A 110 7.21 4.81 8.04
C ALA A 110 5.96 4.11 8.58
N MET A 111 5.43 3.15 7.80
CA MET A 111 4.25 2.37 8.16
C MET A 111 4.46 0.85 8.04
N ASP A 112 5.69 0.38 7.95
CA ASP A 112 5.93 -1.05 7.80
C ASP A 112 5.38 -1.88 8.96
N ALA A 113 5.34 -1.35 10.18
CA ALA A 113 4.74 -2.05 11.33
C ALA A 113 3.25 -2.37 11.10
N TYR A 114 2.50 -1.46 10.48
CA TYR A 114 1.11 -1.72 10.09
C TYR A 114 1.02 -2.90 9.12
N PHE A 115 1.88 -2.92 8.11
CA PHE A 115 1.85 -3.97 7.10
C PHE A 115 2.26 -5.33 7.64
N GLU A 116 3.14 -5.38 8.65
CA GLU A 116 3.44 -6.63 9.36
C GLU A 116 2.17 -7.19 10.03
N GLU A 117 1.38 -6.35 10.68
CA GLU A 117 0.14 -6.78 11.31
C GLU A 117 -0.94 -7.12 10.28
N LEU A 118 -1.00 -6.36 9.18
CA LEU A 118 -1.93 -6.66 8.09
C LEU A 118 -1.63 -8.03 7.47
N HIS A 119 -0.35 -8.34 7.28
CA HIS A 119 0.06 -9.66 6.79
C HIS A 119 -0.44 -10.78 7.72
N LYS A 120 -0.29 -10.61 9.02
CA LYS A 120 -0.79 -11.59 10.00
C LYS A 120 -2.31 -11.73 9.94
N LEU A 121 -3.02 -10.63 9.80
CA LEU A 121 -4.48 -10.63 9.71
C LEU A 121 -4.98 -11.40 8.47
N TRP A 122 -4.24 -11.32 7.36
CA TRP A 122 -4.58 -11.97 6.11
C TRP A 122 -3.95 -13.36 5.93
N SER A 123 -3.23 -13.88 6.92
CA SER A 123 -2.55 -15.18 6.82
C SER A 123 -3.44 -16.38 7.16
N SER A 124 -4.69 -16.16 7.59
CA SER A 124 -5.64 -17.25 7.83
C SER A 124 -6.31 -17.70 6.52
N ASP A 125 -6.95 -18.88 6.54
CA ASP A 125 -7.64 -19.44 5.37
C ASP A 125 -8.86 -18.61 4.94
N GLN A 126 -9.37 -17.77 5.84
CA GLN A 126 -10.52 -16.92 5.58
C GLN A 126 -10.10 -15.45 5.53
N PRO A 127 -10.59 -14.66 4.55
CA PRO A 127 -10.33 -13.23 4.56
C PRO A 127 -10.85 -12.60 5.85
N PRO A 128 -10.16 -11.60 6.42
CA PRO A 128 -10.69 -10.88 7.57
C PRO A 128 -11.94 -10.09 7.20
N SER A 129 -12.77 -9.78 8.21
CA SER A 129 -13.89 -8.89 8.02
C SER A 129 -13.42 -7.47 7.75
N ARG A 130 -14.24 -6.65 7.09
CA ARG A 130 -13.96 -5.23 6.92
C ARG A 130 -13.84 -4.51 8.27
N GLU A 131 -14.61 -4.95 9.27
CA GLU A 131 -14.51 -4.40 10.61
C GLU A 131 -13.13 -4.65 11.23
N ALA A 132 -12.61 -5.88 11.12
CA ALA A 132 -11.28 -6.21 11.61
C ALA A 132 -10.18 -5.41 10.90
N GLU A 133 -10.29 -5.22 9.59
CA GLU A 133 -9.36 -4.38 8.84
C GLU A 133 -9.40 -2.92 9.31
N ARG A 134 -10.60 -2.35 9.48
CA ARG A 134 -10.76 -0.97 9.94
C ARG A 134 -10.23 -0.76 11.35
N GLU A 135 -10.44 -1.72 12.24
CA GLU A 135 -9.90 -1.66 13.60
C GLU A 135 -8.37 -1.63 13.58
N LEU A 136 -7.74 -2.49 12.78
CA LEU A 136 -6.29 -2.46 12.61
C LEU A 136 -5.83 -1.13 12.04
N MET A 137 -6.48 -0.64 11.00
CA MET A 137 -6.14 0.63 10.35
C MET A 137 -6.22 1.79 11.34
N SER A 138 -7.27 1.83 12.18
CA SER A 138 -7.45 2.92 13.14
C SER A 138 -6.33 2.98 14.18
N ARG A 139 -5.73 1.86 14.53
CA ARG A 139 -4.59 1.82 15.46
C ARG A 139 -3.33 2.48 14.88
N TYR A 140 -3.29 2.66 13.56
CA TYR A 140 -2.17 3.27 12.84
C TYR A 140 -2.51 4.61 12.19
N GLY A 141 -3.52 5.30 12.73
CA GLY A 141 -3.88 6.64 12.27
C GLY A 141 -4.61 6.67 10.93
N MET A 142 -5.22 5.56 10.51
CA MET A 142 -6.04 5.50 9.31
C MET A 142 -7.50 5.51 9.69
N GLU A 143 -8.22 6.55 9.27
CA GLU A 143 -9.65 6.71 9.53
C GLU A 143 -10.48 6.23 8.33
N PRO A 144 -11.67 5.63 8.56
CA PRO A 144 -12.59 5.30 7.48
C PRO A 144 -13.00 6.54 6.68
N ALA A 145 -13.23 6.33 5.40
CA ALA A 145 -13.63 7.42 4.51
C ALA A 145 -14.74 6.98 3.56
#